data_af4b4ab7da2a39a8a2bd5f1f8af41a4c
#
_entry.id   af4b4ab7da2a39a8a2bd5f1f8af41a4c
#
_cell.length_a   1.000
_cell.length_b   1.000
_cell.length_c   1.000
_cell.angle_alpha   90.00
_cell.angle_beta   90.00
_cell.angle_gamma   90.00
#
_symmetry.space_group_name_H-M   'P 1'
#
loop_
_entity.id
_entity.type
_entity.pdbx_description
1 polymer ?
#
loop_
_entity_poly.entity_id
_entity_poly.type
_entity_poly.pdbx_seq_one_letter_code
_entity_poly.pdbx_strand_id
1 'polypeptide(L)' 'MIPDRDVWAAAVLMVKRYGDDALLEAAERADQLLDEGDMVGAETWHRILNAIERLRAKAPAEGEKVH' A
#
# COMPACT_ATOMS: atom_id res chain seq x y z
N MET A 1 4.86 10.93 -12.94
CA MET A 1 3.95 10.04 -12.29
C MET A 1 4.44 8.62 -12.36
N ILE A 2 4.30 7.87 -11.31
CA ILE A 2 4.81 6.53 -11.27
C ILE A 2 3.85 5.57 -11.93
N PRO A 3 4.32 4.71 -12.82
CA PRO A 3 3.43 3.75 -13.49
C PRO A 3 2.82 2.77 -12.51
N ASP A 4 1.67 2.23 -12.86
CA ASP A 4 0.99 1.29 -11.99
C ASP A 4 1.83 0.08 -11.66
N ARG A 5 2.62 -0.42 -12.59
CA ARG A 5 3.41 -1.59 -12.29
C ARG A 5 4.41 -1.28 -11.18
N ASP A 6 4.93 -0.08 -11.11
CA ASP A 6 5.88 0.27 -10.08
C ASP A 6 5.15 0.42 -8.75
N VAL A 7 3.91 0.90 -8.76
CA VAL A 7 3.11 0.99 -7.57
C VAL A 7 2.85 -0.41 -7.03
N TRP A 8 2.53 -1.36 -7.91
CA TRP A 8 2.30 -2.72 -7.47
C TRP A 8 3.57 -3.35 -6.90
N ALA A 9 4.71 -3.09 -7.54
CA ALA A 9 5.97 -3.62 -7.04
C ALA A 9 6.27 -3.08 -5.65
N ALA A 10 6.01 -1.78 -5.43
CA ALA A 10 6.22 -1.18 -4.13
C ALA A 10 5.28 -1.79 -3.09
N ALA A 11 4.04 -2.03 -3.48
CA ALA A 11 3.05 -2.62 -2.57
C ALA A 11 3.49 -4.02 -2.15
N VAL A 12 3.98 -4.82 -3.10
CA VAL A 12 4.43 -6.15 -2.80
C VAL A 12 5.60 -6.10 -1.82
N LEU A 13 6.54 -5.18 -2.03
CA LEU A 13 7.66 -5.05 -1.13
C LEU A 13 7.21 -4.63 0.26
N MET A 14 6.23 -3.73 0.34
CA MET A 14 5.71 -3.29 1.62
C MET A 14 5.09 -4.45 2.38
N VAL A 15 4.33 -5.28 1.68
CA VAL A 15 3.70 -6.42 2.32
C VAL A 15 4.77 -7.42 2.78
N LYS A 16 5.80 -7.62 1.98
CA LYS A 16 6.84 -8.53 2.37
C LYS A 16 7.62 -8.01 3.57
N ARG A 17 7.83 -6.72 3.64
CA ARG A 17 8.62 -6.17 4.69
C ARG A 17 7.86 -5.95 5.96
N TYR A 18 6.65 -5.47 5.89
CA TYR A 18 5.89 -5.07 7.07
C TYR A 18 4.71 -5.98 7.38
N GLY A 19 4.37 -6.88 6.48
CA GLY A 19 3.28 -7.81 6.74
C GLY A 19 1.98 -7.10 7.03
N ASP A 20 1.39 -7.38 8.18
CA ASP A 20 0.12 -6.81 8.54
C ASP A 20 0.21 -5.31 8.79
N ASP A 21 1.40 -4.78 8.98
CA ASP A 21 1.57 -3.35 9.23
C ASP A 21 1.77 -2.57 7.94
N ALA A 22 1.72 -3.23 6.79
CA ALA A 22 2.00 -2.55 5.53
C ALA A 22 1.06 -1.38 5.27
N LEU A 23 -0.23 -1.55 5.59
CA LEU A 23 -1.18 -0.47 5.37
C LEU A 23 -0.88 0.71 6.29
N LEU A 24 -0.54 0.42 7.52
CA LEU A 24 -0.24 1.47 8.47
C LEU A 24 1.01 2.22 8.04
N GLU A 25 2.04 1.50 7.61
CA GLU A 25 3.26 2.13 7.16
C GLU A 25 3.01 3.03 5.97
N ALA A 26 2.23 2.56 5.00
CA ALA A 26 1.94 3.36 3.82
C ALA A 26 1.14 4.60 4.19
N ALA A 27 0.18 4.45 5.09
CA ALA A 27 -0.64 5.59 5.51
C ALA A 27 0.21 6.63 6.24
N GLU A 28 1.15 6.18 7.06
CA GLU A 28 2.01 7.11 7.77
C GLU A 28 2.90 7.87 6.82
N ARG A 29 3.40 7.21 5.77
CA ARG A 29 4.22 7.89 4.81
C ARG A 29 3.43 8.92 4.03
N ALA A 30 2.19 8.58 3.66
CA ALA A 30 1.35 9.53 2.95
C ALA A 30 1.08 10.75 3.82
N ASP A 31 0.78 10.52 5.10
CA ASP A 31 0.49 11.63 6.01
C ASP A 31 1.72 12.51 6.21
N GLN A 32 2.87 11.92 6.33
CA GLN A 32 4.08 12.67 6.50
C GLN A 32 4.35 13.56 5.29
N LEU A 33 4.12 13.04 4.10
CA LEU A 33 4.35 13.82 2.89
C LEU A 33 3.34 14.95 2.77
N LEU A 34 2.11 14.72 3.20
CA LEU A 34 1.12 15.77 3.19
C LEU A 34 1.54 16.89 4.16
N ASP A 35 2.07 16.52 5.32
CA ASP A 35 2.51 17.53 6.27
C ASP A 35 3.65 18.33 5.70
N GLU A 36 4.45 17.75 4.85
CA GLU A 36 5.56 18.45 4.23
C GLU A 36 5.14 19.22 2.99
N GLY A 37 3.89 19.13 2.61
CA GLY A 37 3.43 19.82 1.43
C GLY A 37 3.68 19.09 0.13
N ASP A 38 4.12 17.83 0.20
CA ASP A 38 4.42 17.07 -1.00
C ASP A 38 3.18 16.32 -1.44
N MET A 39 2.34 16.98 -2.20
CA MET A 39 1.08 16.40 -2.61
C MET A 39 1.26 15.26 -3.59
N VAL A 40 2.25 15.35 -4.46
CA VAL A 40 2.50 14.33 -5.45
C VAL A 40 2.99 13.05 -4.75
N GLY A 41 3.90 13.21 -3.81
CA GLY A 41 4.40 12.06 -3.06
C GLY A 41 3.30 11.41 -2.23
N ALA A 42 2.45 12.23 -1.62
CA ALA A 42 1.35 11.70 -0.82
C ALA A 42 0.39 10.92 -1.70
N GLU A 43 0.09 11.42 -2.90
CA GLU A 43 -0.80 10.72 -3.78
C GLU A 43 -0.21 9.40 -4.22
N THR A 44 1.09 9.36 -4.47
CA THR A 44 1.77 8.13 -4.84
C THR A 44 1.63 7.10 -3.72
N TRP A 45 1.82 7.53 -2.47
CA TRP A 45 1.71 6.59 -1.37
C TRP A 45 0.27 6.14 -1.13
N HIS A 46 -0.72 6.99 -1.47
CA HIS A 46 -2.11 6.55 -1.42
C HIS A 46 -2.37 5.48 -2.48
N ARG A 47 -1.76 5.59 -3.64
CA ARG A 47 -1.90 4.57 -4.67
C ARG A 47 -1.28 3.26 -4.19
N ILE A 48 -0.12 3.34 -3.51
CA ILE A 48 0.53 2.17 -2.97
C ILE A 48 -0.36 1.54 -1.88
N LEU A 49 -0.95 2.37 -1.04
CA LEU A 49 -1.83 1.89 0.00
C LEU A 49 -3.02 1.13 -0.59
N ASN A 50 -3.62 1.68 -1.64
CA ASN A 50 -4.74 1.02 -2.29
C ASN A 50 -4.31 -0.31 -2.91
N ALA A 51 -3.10 -0.36 -3.46
CA ALA A 51 -2.58 -1.59 -4.02
C ALA A 51 -2.36 -2.63 -2.92
N ILE A 52 -1.88 -2.21 -1.75
CA ILE A 52 -1.70 -3.12 -0.63
C ILE A 52 -3.06 -3.69 -0.22
N GLU A 53 -4.09 -2.86 -0.18
CA GLU A 53 -5.41 -3.33 0.16
C GLU A 53 -5.89 -4.36 -0.84
N ARG A 54 -5.64 -4.14 -2.12
CA ARG A 54 -6.06 -5.08 -3.13
C ARG A 54 -5.30 -6.39 -3.04
N LEU A 55 -4.01 -6.33 -2.72
CA LEU A 55 -3.24 -7.54 -2.56
C LEU A 55 -3.79 -8.35 -1.40
N ARG A 56 -4.12 -7.70 -0.30
CA ARG A 56 -4.63 -8.40 0.85
C ARG A 56 -6.03 -8.96 0.59
N ALA A 57 -6.84 -8.25 -0.14
CA ALA A 57 -8.18 -8.71 -0.43
C ALA A 57 -8.17 -9.91 -1.35
N LYS A 58 -7.15 -10.00 -2.24
CA LYS A 58 -7.11 -11.10 -3.11
C LYS A 58 -6.62 -12.32 -2.46
N ALA A 59 -5.83 -12.24 -1.45
CA ALA A 59 -5.32 -13.40 -0.78
C ALA A 59 -6.41 -13.94 0.11
N PRO A 60 -6.69 -15.19 0.10
CA PRO A 60 -7.71 -15.75 0.93
C PRO A 60 -7.28 -15.60 2.35
N ALA A 61 -8.14 -15.15 3.14
CA ALA A 61 -7.77 -14.99 4.48
C ALA A 61 -7.80 -16.31 5.08
N GLU A 62 -7.18 -16.52 6.13
CA GLU A 62 -7.18 -17.68 6.66
C GLU A 62 -8.45 -17.97 7.12
N GLY A 63 -8.96 -18.65 7.24
CA GLY A 63 -10.17 -18.92 7.64
C GLY A 63 -11.24 -18.66 6.71
N GLU A 64 -11.00 -18.06 5.70
CA GLU A 64 -11.92 -17.69 4.91
C GLU A 64 -12.02 -18.68 4.03
N LYS A 65 -12.75 -19.41 3.94
CA LYS A 65 -12.82 -20.32 3.13
C LYS A 65 -13.44 -20.00 2.06
N VAL A 66 -13.06 -20.16 1.30
CA VAL A 66 -13.56 -19.95 0.24
C VAL A 66 -14.43 -20.91 0.02
N HIS A 67 -15.36 -20.82 -0.25
CA HIS A 67 -16.19 -21.86 -0.45
C HIS A 67 -16.67 -21.98 -1.76
#